data_077850d565aa519263b783c2b6de08c7
#
_entry.id   077850d565aa519263b783c2b6de08c7
#
_cell.length_a   1.000
_cell.length_b   1.000
_cell.length_c   1.000
_cell.angle_alpha   90.00
_cell.angle_beta   90.00
_cell.angle_gamma   90.00
#
_symmetry.space_group_name_H-M   'P 1'
#
loop_
_entity.id
_entity.type
_entity.pdbx_description
1 polymer ?
#
loop_
_entity_poly.entity_id
_entity_poly.type
_entity_poly.pdbx_seq_one_letter_code
_entity_poly.pdbx_strand_id
1 'polypeptide(L)'
;MDSSDSRQSVIEVLENATSQDPACMARAGDSLRIWETRPQFYAMLFSIFADHTLSMPARLMAIITFKNGIDKYWRKTALHAIGLPEKELIRPQLLSMLDEGMPQISVQYCVAIARIARWDFPAVWPTFAEELATRVHTIAHDLDSSVGGDRRRCYTMEHNALYIMHLFVKKLCERTLARERQALRSTAPALFSVVAPIYARRIAQFNEALHMGDSEGSQELLKSIRFCLKTLRRLYVHGFGNF
;
A
#
# COMPACT_ATOMS: atom_id res chain seq x y z
N MET A 1 32.09 -6.89 -2.90
CA MET A 1 31.00 -7.10 -3.89
C MET A 1 30.37 -5.76 -4.10
N ASP A 2 30.38 -5.27 -5.33
CA ASP A 2 29.82 -3.97 -5.66
C ASP A 2 28.29 -3.99 -5.47
N SER A 3 27.71 -2.90 -5.03
CA SER A 3 26.24 -2.82 -4.77
C SER A 3 25.42 -3.15 -6.02
N SER A 4 25.96 -2.86 -7.19
CA SER A 4 25.38 -3.18 -8.51
C SER A 4 25.29 -4.68 -8.75
N ASP A 5 26.38 -5.42 -8.48
CA ASP A 5 26.45 -6.88 -8.68
C ASP A 5 25.48 -7.61 -7.76
N SER A 6 25.32 -7.10 -6.51
CA SER A 6 24.37 -7.66 -5.55
C SER A 6 22.92 -7.46 -6.01
N ARG A 7 22.59 -6.29 -6.56
CA ARG A 7 21.25 -5.99 -7.09
C ARG A 7 20.91 -6.88 -8.28
N GLN A 8 21.84 -7.05 -9.23
CA GLN A 8 21.64 -7.92 -10.40
C GLN A 8 21.44 -9.38 -9.98
N SER A 9 22.24 -9.87 -9.03
CA SER A 9 22.08 -11.24 -8.48
C SER A 9 20.70 -11.44 -7.83
N VAL A 10 20.17 -10.44 -7.12
CA VAL A 10 18.83 -10.54 -6.54
C VAL A 10 17.75 -10.54 -7.62
N ILE A 11 17.87 -9.73 -8.67
CA ILE A 11 16.93 -9.73 -9.80
C ILE A 11 16.86 -11.11 -10.43
N GLU A 12 17.99 -11.75 -10.72
CA GLU A 12 18.04 -13.10 -11.28
C GLU A 12 17.38 -14.15 -10.38
N VAL A 13 17.60 -14.04 -9.06
CA VAL A 13 16.95 -14.94 -8.10
C VAL A 13 15.43 -14.72 -8.08
N LEU A 14 14.96 -13.47 -8.15
CA LEU A 14 13.52 -13.17 -8.20
C LEU A 14 12.86 -13.69 -9.50
N GLU A 15 13.53 -13.58 -10.64
CA GLU A 15 13.06 -14.11 -11.91
C GLU A 15 13.03 -15.66 -11.88
N ASN A 16 14.06 -16.29 -11.36
CA ASN A 16 14.11 -17.73 -11.18
C ASN A 16 13.04 -18.28 -10.24
N ALA A 17 12.60 -17.46 -9.25
CA ALA A 17 11.50 -17.83 -8.36
C ALA A 17 10.13 -17.88 -9.07
N THR A 18 10.02 -17.35 -10.30
CA THR A 18 8.82 -17.44 -11.15
C THR A 18 8.96 -18.48 -12.26
N SER A 19 10.05 -19.23 -12.29
CA SER A 19 10.29 -20.29 -13.29
C SER A 19 9.24 -21.39 -13.20
N GLN A 20 8.98 -22.06 -14.33
CA GLN A 20 8.16 -23.27 -14.35
C GLN A 20 8.95 -24.53 -13.95
N ASP A 21 10.28 -24.46 -13.87
CA ASP A 21 11.13 -25.56 -13.39
C ASP A 21 11.14 -25.61 -11.85
N PRO A 22 10.60 -26.69 -11.24
CA PRO A 22 10.56 -26.84 -9.78
C PRO A 22 11.94 -26.80 -9.11
N ALA A 23 12.98 -27.31 -9.79
CA ALA A 23 14.34 -27.31 -9.25
C ALA A 23 14.93 -25.87 -9.24
N CYS A 24 14.62 -25.07 -10.26
CA CYS A 24 14.99 -23.67 -10.33
C CYS A 24 14.28 -22.85 -9.24
N MET A 25 12.95 -23.03 -9.08
CA MET A 25 12.16 -22.39 -8.03
C MET A 25 12.68 -22.72 -6.62
N ALA A 26 13.01 -23.99 -6.35
CA ALA A 26 13.53 -24.41 -5.05
C ALA A 26 14.86 -23.71 -4.73
N ARG A 27 15.79 -23.70 -5.66
CA ARG A 27 17.09 -23.01 -5.50
C ARG A 27 16.92 -21.50 -5.29
N ALA A 28 16.02 -20.89 -6.04
CA ALA A 28 15.70 -19.46 -5.87
C ALA A 28 15.11 -19.19 -4.47
N GLY A 29 14.20 -20.05 -3.99
CA GLY A 29 13.63 -19.97 -2.66
C GLY A 29 14.69 -20.08 -1.55
N ASP A 30 15.64 -21.00 -1.68
CA ASP A 30 16.74 -21.13 -0.72
C ASP A 30 17.67 -19.90 -0.74
N SER A 31 17.96 -19.38 -1.92
CA SER A 31 18.74 -18.14 -2.07
C SER A 31 18.02 -16.95 -1.42
N LEU A 32 16.71 -16.78 -1.63
CA LEU A 32 15.93 -15.72 -1.00
C LEU A 32 15.95 -15.81 0.53
N ARG A 33 15.89 -16.99 1.12
CA ARG A 33 16.01 -17.17 2.58
C ARG A 33 17.32 -16.66 3.14
N ILE A 34 18.42 -16.80 2.39
CA ILE A 34 19.73 -16.26 2.77
C ILE A 34 19.73 -14.73 2.64
N TRP A 35 19.14 -14.19 1.57
CA TRP A 35 19.06 -12.77 1.35
C TRP A 35 18.15 -12.04 2.36
N GLU A 36 17.02 -12.65 2.76
CA GLU A 36 16.03 -12.08 3.70
C GLU A 36 16.66 -11.62 5.04
N THR A 37 17.79 -12.16 5.44
CA THR A 37 18.46 -11.81 6.69
C THR A 37 19.63 -10.83 6.51
N ARG A 38 19.93 -10.42 5.28
CA ARG A 38 21.01 -9.47 5.00
C ARG A 38 20.57 -8.03 5.16
N PRO A 39 21.41 -7.14 5.69
CA PRO A 39 21.14 -5.71 5.72
C PRO A 39 20.89 -5.14 4.31
N GLN A 40 20.07 -4.11 4.22
CA GLN A 40 19.72 -3.40 2.99
C GLN A 40 18.93 -4.24 1.95
N PHE A 41 18.58 -5.48 2.25
CA PHE A 41 17.85 -6.34 1.31
C PHE A 41 16.45 -5.80 1.02
N TYR A 42 15.73 -5.31 2.03
CA TYR A 42 14.37 -4.79 1.86
C TYR A 42 14.33 -3.43 1.14
N ALA A 43 15.34 -2.58 1.35
CA ALA A 43 15.50 -1.36 0.56
C ALA A 43 15.82 -1.70 -0.92
N MET A 44 16.62 -2.74 -1.16
CA MET A 44 16.91 -3.24 -2.50
C MET A 44 15.64 -3.81 -3.17
N LEU A 45 14.86 -4.65 -2.48
CA LEU A 45 13.58 -5.15 -3.01
C LEU A 45 12.63 -4.00 -3.36
N PHE A 46 12.58 -2.95 -2.52
CA PHE A 46 11.79 -1.77 -2.79
C PHE A 46 12.24 -1.06 -4.07
N SER A 47 13.55 -0.90 -4.26
CA SER A 47 14.11 -0.30 -5.48
C SER A 47 13.85 -1.14 -6.75
N ILE A 48 13.87 -2.48 -6.63
CA ILE A 48 13.59 -3.40 -7.74
C ILE A 48 12.11 -3.33 -8.13
N PHE A 49 11.21 -3.39 -7.17
CA PHE A 49 9.78 -3.27 -7.44
C PHE A 49 9.42 -1.93 -8.08
N ALA A 50 10.08 -0.84 -7.67
CA ALA A 50 9.87 0.52 -8.15
C ALA A 50 10.41 0.77 -9.57
N ASP A 51 11.30 -0.07 -10.06
CA ASP A 51 11.97 0.09 -11.34
C ASP A 51 11.09 -0.48 -12.48
N HIS A 52 10.35 0.42 -13.14
CA HIS A 52 9.45 0.06 -14.25
C HIS A 52 10.18 -0.44 -15.51
N THR A 53 11.51 -0.38 -15.56
CA THR A 53 12.29 -0.94 -16.68
C THR A 53 12.50 -2.44 -16.55
N LEU A 54 12.29 -3.00 -15.34
CA LEU A 54 12.45 -4.43 -15.06
C LEU A 54 11.21 -5.22 -15.47
N SER A 55 11.40 -6.54 -15.63
CA SER A 55 10.33 -7.46 -15.97
C SER A 55 9.23 -7.48 -14.91
N MET A 56 7.97 -7.65 -15.35
CA MET A 56 6.82 -7.74 -14.43
C MET A 56 6.99 -8.88 -13.41
N PRO A 57 7.46 -10.10 -13.77
CA PRO A 57 7.72 -11.17 -12.80
C PRO A 57 8.72 -10.77 -11.72
N ALA A 58 9.86 -10.13 -12.07
CA ALA A 58 10.85 -9.69 -11.09
C ALA A 58 10.25 -8.66 -10.12
N ARG A 59 9.53 -7.66 -10.63
CA ARG A 59 8.87 -6.63 -9.83
C ARG A 59 7.79 -7.22 -8.89
N LEU A 60 6.99 -8.16 -9.41
CA LEU A 60 5.95 -8.84 -8.63
C LEU A 60 6.57 -9.67 -7.50
N MET A 61 7.61 -10.45 -7.79
CA MET A 61 8.29 -11.25 -6.76
C MET A 61 9.01 -10.36 -5.75
N ALA A 62 9.59 -9.24 -6.17
CA ALA A 62 10.19 -8.26 -5.25
C ALA A 62 9.17 -7.74 -4.24
N ILE A 63 7.99 -7.28 -4.69
CA ILE A 63 6.97 -6.74 -3.78
C ILE A 63 6.31 -7.84 -2.92
N ILE A 64 6.14 -9.06 -3.41
CA ILE A 64 5.64 -10.19 -2.62
C ILE A 64 6.63 -10.54 -1.51
N THR A 65 7.92 -10.65 -1.84
CA THR A 65 8.99 -10.95 -0.87
C THR A 65 9.11 -9.82 0.15
N PHE A 66 9.11 -8.58 -0.28
CA PHE A 66 9.07 -7.39 0.58
C PHE A 66 7.89 -7.46 1.56
N LYS A 67 6.66 -7.59 1.06
CA LYS A 67 5.44 -7.66 1.88
C LYS A 67 5.49 -8.81 2.90
N ASN A 68 5.98 -9.98 2.50
CA ASN A 68 6.06 -11.13 3.39
C ASN A 68 7.13 -10.94 4.48
N GLY A 69 8.23 -10.28 4.15
CA GLY A 69 9.30 -9.96 5.09
C GLY A 69 8.89 -8.92 6.14
N ILE A 70 7.96 -8.01 5.83
CA ILE A 70 7.46 -7.04 6.82
C ILE A 70 6.88 -7.75 8.05
N ASP A 71 6.07 -8.78 7.87
CA ASP A 71 5.47 -9.50 9.01
C ASP A 71 6.53 -10.23 9.84
N LYS A 72 7.61 -10.70 9.20
CA LYS A 72 8.68 -11.46 9.87
C LYS A 72 9.70 -10.53 10.56
N TYR A 73 10.14 -9.46 9.88
CA TYR A 73 11.37 -8.74 10.23
C TYR A 73 11.18 -7.24 10.49
N TRP A 74 9.97 -6.67 10.27
CA TRP A 74 9.75 -5.25 10.52
C TRP A 74 9.73 -4.88 12.00
N ARG A 75 9.26 -5.78 12.87
CA ARG A 75 9.23 -5.53 14.31
C ARG A 75 10.63 -5.37 14.88
N LYS A 76 10.80 -4.40 15.79
CA LYS A 76 12.08 -4.14 16.48
C LYS A 76 12.63 -5.38 17.23
N THR A 77 11.73 -6.23 17.72
CA THR A 77 12.07 -7.43 18.50
C THR A 77 12.19 -8.69 17.65
N ALA A 78 12.10 -8.58 16.33
CA ALA A 78 12.24 -9.75 15.47
C ALA A 78 13.69 -10.23 15.42
N LEU A 79 13.88 -11.55 15.35
CA LEU A 79 15.18 -12.12 15.00
C LEU A 79 15.51 -11.66 13.57
N HIS A 80 16.72 -11.11 13.36
CA HIS A 80 17.13 -10.46 12.10
C HIS A 80 16.24 -9.27 11.70
N ALA A 81 15.82 -8.45 12.69
CA ALA A 81 15.02 -7.26 12.42
C ALA A 81 15.67 -6.35 11.38
N ILE A 82 14.85 -5.81 10.47
CA ILE A 82 15.29 -4.78 9.51
C ILE A 82 15.82 -3.59 10.31
N GLY A 83 17.02 -3.13 9.96
CA GLY A 83 17.72 -2.03 10.64
C GLY A 83 16.93 -0.70 10.57
N LEU A 84 17.11 0.15 11.58
CA LEU A 84 16.47 1.45 11.61
C LEU A 84 16.83 2.32 10.38
N PRO A 85 18.14 2.41 9.98
CA PRO A 85 18.51 3.19 8.79
C PRO A 85 17.80 2.72 7.51
N GLU A 86 17.61 1.41 7.34
CA GLU A 86 16.92 0.84 6.19
C GLU A 86 15.41 1.21 6.20
N LYS A 87 14.76 1.16 7.36
CA LYS A 87 13.38 1.61 7.52
C LYS A 87 13.20 3.11 7.23
N GLU A 88 14.18 3.92 7.62
CA GLU A 88 14.19 5.36 7.36
C GLU A 88 14.35 5.69 5.87
N LEU A 89 15.01 4.84 5.10
CA LEU A 89 15.07 4.93 3.65
C LEU A 89 13.73 4.55 2.98
N ILE A 90 13.03 3.56 3.52
CA ILE A 90 11.80 3.02 2.91
C ILE A 90 10.57 3.89 3.21
N ARG A 91 10.36 4.30 4.48
CA ARG A 91 9.12 4.99 4.92
C ARG A 91 8.74 6.21 4.10
N PRO A 92 9.64 7.18 3.82
CA PRO A 92 9.26 8.39 3.09
C PRO A 92 8.75 8.13 1.68
N GLN A 93 9.11 6.97 1.11
CA GLN A 93 8.76 6.62 -0.26
C GLN A 93 7.42 5.87 -0.36
N LEU A 94 6.87 5.40 0.78
CA LEU A 94 5.70 4.51 0.77
C LEU A 94 4.41 5.17 0.25
N LEU A 95 4.23 6.47 0.36
CA LEU A 95 3.04 7.17 -0.14
C LEU A 95 3.29 7.93 -1.45
N SER A 96 4.48 7.83 -2.04
CA SER A 96 4.82 8.53 -3.30
C SER A 96 4.48 7.74 -4.56
N MET A 97 4.41 6.40 -4.49
CA MET A 97 4.29 5.51 -5.64
C MET A 97 2.88 4.89 -5.73
N LEU A 98 1.85 5.73 -5.69
CA LEU A 98 0.45 5.27 -5.73
C LEU A 98 -0.08 5.07 -7.15
N ASP A 99 0.68 5.39 -8.16
CA ASP A 99 0.34 5.29 -9.59
C ASP A 99 0.68 3.91 -10.22
N GLU A 100 1.05 2.91 -9.40
CA GLU A 100 1.27 1.55 -9.91
C GLU A 100 -0.01 0.99 -10.56
N GLY A 101 0.03 0.86 -11.88
CA GLY A 101 -1.11 0.44 -12.69
C GLY A 101 -1.29 -1.07 -12.81
N MET A 102 -0.27 -1.88 -12.46
CA MET A 102 -0.38 -3.33 -12.50
C MET A 102 -1.10 -3.85 -11.25
N PRO A 103 -2.35 -4.37 -11.38
CA PRO A 103 -3.16 -4.73 -10.21
C PRO A 103 -2.50 -5.73 -9.26
N GLN A 104 -1.75 -6.69 -9.81
CA GLN A 104 -1.05 -7.71 -9.01
C GLN A 104 0.02 -7.08 -8.12
N ILE A 105 0.76 -6.09 -8.63
CA ILE A 105 1.82 -5.37 -7.90
C ILE A 105 1.18 -4.37 -6.92
N SER A 106 0.23 -3.56 -7.39
CA SER A 106 -0.38 -2.50 -6.58
C SER A 106 -1.09 -3.04 -5.33
N VAL A 107 -1.80 -4.16 -5.44
CA VAL A 107 -2.43 -4.83 -4.30
C VAL A 107 -1.39 -5.26 -3.25
N GLN A 108 -0.28 -5.87 -3.67
CA GLN A 108 0.78 -6.27 -2.73
C GLN A 108 1.42 -5.04 -2.06
N TYR A 109 1.64 -3.98 -2.82
CA TYR A 109 2.19 -2.74 -2.32
C TYR A 109 1.29 -2.07 -1.27
N CYS A 110 0.00 -1.91 -1.57
CA CYS A 110 -0.98 -1.36 -0.62
C CYS A 110 -1.05 -2.18 0.68
N VAL A 111 -0.99 -3.51 0.58
CA VAL A 111 -0.95 -4.40 1.75
C VAL A 111 0.35 -4.21 2.53
N ALA A 112 1.50 -4.05 1.86
CA ALA A 112 2.78 -3.81 2.51
C ALA A 112 2.76 -2.51 3.32
N ILE A 113 2.26 -1.41 2.76
CA ILE A 113 2.11 -0.12 3.46
C ILE A 113 1.23 -0.28 4.71
N ALA A 114 0.07 -0.92 4.57
CA ALA A 114 -0.83 -1.13 5.69
C ALA A 114 -0.22 -2.01 6.81
N ARG A 115 0.65 -2.97 6.46
CA ARG A 115 1.40 -3.79 7.43
C ARG A 115 2.47 -2.97 8.15
N ILE A 116 3.23 -2.13 7.43
CA ILE A 116 4.19 -1.20 8.04
C ILE A 116 3.48 -0.26 8.99
N ALA A 117 2.40 0.39 8.54
CA ALA A 117 1.61 1.28 9.37
C ALA A 117 1.04 0.59 10.62
N ARG A 118 0.69 -0.70 10.54
CA ARG A 118 0.25 -1.48 11.70
C ARG A 118 1.33 -1.54 12.79
N TRP A 119 2.61 -1.65 12.41
CA TRP A 119 3.70 -1.75 13.38
C TRP A 119 4.16 -0.39 13.89
N ASP A 120 4.17 0.60 13.02
CA ASP A 120 4.79 1.88 13.28
C ASP A 120 3.82 2.94 13.85
N PHE A 121 2.55 2.89 13.49
CA PHE A 121 1.56 3.86 13.98
C PHE A 121 0.98 3.44 15.34
N PRO A 122 0.82 4.36 16.30
CA PRO A 122 1.23 5.76 16.24
C PRO A 122 2.64 6.04 16.78
N ALA A 123 3.34 5.05 17.33
CA ALA A 123 4.51 5.24 18.17
C ALA A 123 5.77 5.66 17.38
N VAL A 124 5.97 5.13 16.17
CA VAL A 124 7.17 5.36 15.34
C VAL A 124 6.85 6.25 14.15
N TRP A 125 5.62 6.17 13.64
CA TRP A 125 5.13 7.00 12.53
C TRP A 125 3.80 7.69 12.93
N PRO A 126 3.84 8.68 13.84
CA PRO A 126 2.63 9.33 14.35
C PRO A 126 1.87 10.11 13.28
N THR A 127 2.54 10.64 12.27
CA THR A 127 1.99 11.44 11.17
C THR A 127 1.34 10.63 10.06
N PHE A 128 1.48 9.29 10.06
CA PHE A 128 0.99 8.43 8.96
C PHE A 128 -0.48 8.65 8.61
N ALA A 129 -1.35 8.77 9.62
CA ALA A 129 -2.78 8.94 9.39
C ALA A 129 -3.09 10.28 8.70
N GLU A 130 -2.41 11.34 9.10
CA GLU A 130 -2.53 12.68 8.52
C GLU A 130 -1.95 12.73 7.10
N GLU A 131 -0.75 12.19 6.90
CA GLU A 131 -0.11 12.09 5.59
C GLU A 131 -0.99 11.33 4.59
N LEU A 132 -1.54 10.19 5.00
CA LEU A 132 -2.45 9.41 4.18
C LEU A 132 -3.76 10.16 3.87
N ALA A 133 -4.35 10.83 4.86
CA ALA A 133 -5.56 11.63 4.68
C ALA A 133 -5.33 12.78 3.69
N THR A 134 -4.23 13.51 3.85
CA THR A 134 -3.80 14.58 2.93
C THR A 134 -3.60 14.03 1.52
N ARG A 135 -2.92 12.89 1.39
CA ARG A 135 -2.66 12.27 0.09
C ARG A 135 -3.95 11.84 -0.61
N VAL A 136 -4.89 11.22 0.12
CA VAL A 136 -6.22 10.85 -0.40
C VAL A 136 -6.99 12.08 -0.86
N HIS A 137 -6.98 13.15 -0.06
CA HIS A 137 -7.66 14.41 -0.41
C HIS A 137 -7.08 15.05 -1.68
N THR A 138 -5.75 15.17 -1.75
CA THR A 138 -5.07 15.76 -2.93
C THR A 138 -5.38 14.96 -4.20
N ILE A 139 -5.23 13.63 -4.16
CA ILE A 139 -5.50 12.77 -5.32
C ILE A 139 -6.97 12.86 -5.76
N ALA A 140 -7.91 12.92 -4.82
CA ALA A 140 -9.32 13.07 -5.16
C ALA A 140 -9.64 14.42 -5.82
N HIS A 141 -8.97 15.49 -5.39
CA HIS A 141 -9.05 16.82 -6.02
C HIS A 141 -8.43 16.83 -7.42
N ASP A 142 -7.26 16.19 -7.59
CA ASP A 142 -6.58 16.08 -8.88
C ASP A 142 -7.43 15.28 -9.87
N LEU A 143 -8.08 14.21 -9.42
CA LEU A 143 -9.01 13.43 -10.27
C LEU A 143 -10.18 14.28 -10.76
N ASP A 144 -10.74 15.15 -9.91
CA ASP A 144 -11.86 16.02 -10.28
C ASP A 144 -11.48 17.07 -11.33
N SER A 145 -10.20 17.47 -11.34
CA SER A 145 -9.65 18.46 -12.26
C SER A 145 -9.03 17.84 -13.51
N SER A 146 -8.85 16.52 -13.55
CA SER A 146 -8.12 15.83 -14.62
C SER A 146 -8.97 15.58 -15.86
N VAL A 147 -8.32 15.62 -17.04
CA VAL A 147 -8.92 15.31 -18.34
C VAL A 147 -8.04 14.34 -19.15
N GLY A 148 -8.65 13.52 -19.99
CA GLY A 148 -7.92 12.65 -20.91
C GLY A 148 -7.11 11.55 -20.23
N GLY A 149 -5.88 11.33 -20.69
CA GLY A 149 -4.99 10.25 -20.21
C GLY A 149 -4.59 10.38 -18.74
N ASP A 150 -4.48 11.59 -18.20
CA ASP A 150 -4.17 11.83 -16.80
C ASP A 150 -5.27 11.33 -15.87
N ARG A 151 -6.52 11.33 -16.33
CA ARG A 151 -7.67 10.86 -15.54
C ARG A 151 -7.55 9.38 -15.17
N ARG A 152 -7.07 8.54 -16.08
CA ARG A 152 -6.87 7.11 -15.81
C ARG A 152 -5.82 6.88 -14.72
N ARG A 153 -4.71 7.64 -14.77
CA ARG A 153 -3.69 7.61 -13.74
C ARG A 153 -4.25 8.06 -12.39
N CYS A 154 -5.04 9.14 -12.37
CA CYS A 154 -5.67 9.63 -11.15
C CYS A 154 -6.66 8.61 -10.55
N TYR A 155 -7.45 7.89 -11.36
CA TYR A 155 -8.28 6.78 -10.89
C TYR A 155 -7.45 5.68 -10.21
N THR A 156 -6.33 5.30 -10.81
CA THR A 156 -5.41 4.31 -10.23
C THR A 156 -4.87 4.77 -8.88
N MET A 157 -4.40 6.03 -8.82
CA MET A 157 -3.86 6.62 -7.60
C MET A 157 -4.93 6.71 -6.50
N GLU A 158 -6.14 7.17 -6.82
CA GLU A 158 -7.25 7.26 -5.87
C GLU A 158 -7.64 5.88 -5.35
N HIS A 159 -7.76 4.91 -6.24
CA HIS A 159 -8.07 3.53 -5.87
C HIS A 159 -7.03 2.97 -4.89
N ASN A 160 -5.74 3.12 -5.19
CA ASN A 160 -4.66 2.63 -4.35
C ASN A 160 -4.63 3.36 -2.98
N ALA A 161 -4.79 4.70 -2.98
CA ALA A 161 -4.83 5.48 -1.75
C ALA A 161 -6.02 5.12 -0.85
N LEU A 162 -7.23 4.99 -1.41
CA LEU A 162 -8.42 4.55 -0.69
C LEU A 162 -8.32 3.11 -0.22
N TYR A 163 -7.65 2.24 -0.97
CA TYR A 163 -7.41 0.86 -0.55
C TYR A 163 -6.45 0.82 0.65
N ILE A 164 -5.36 1.59 0.64
CA ILE A 164 -4.47 1.72 1.80
C ILE A 164 -5.23 2.25 3.02
N MET A 165 -6.04 3.31 2.83
CA MET A 165 -6.88 3.89 3.89
C MET A 165 -7.81 2.83 4.49
N HIS A 166 -8.49 2.06 3.64
CA HIS A 166 -9.36 0.96 4.07
C HIS A 166 -8.61 -0.10 4.88
N LEU A 167 -7.44 -0.54 4.39
CA LEU A 167 -6.63 -1.55 5.07
C LEU A 167 -6.08 -1.02 6.41
N PHE A 168 -5.64 0.23 6.45
CA PHE A 168 -5.15 0.88 7.66
C PHE A 168 -6.24 0.96 8.73
N VAL A 169 -7.41 1.50 8.39
CA VAL A 169 -8.56 1.58 9.31
C VAL A 169 -8.99 0.18 9.76
N LYS A 170 -9.01 -0.80 8.85
CA LYS A 170 -9.30 -2.20 9.21
C LYS A 170 -8.31 -2.71 10.27
N LYS A 171 -7.01 -2.43 10.10
CA LYS A 171 -5.99 -2.87 11.06
C LYS A 171 -6.08 -2.14 12.40
N LEU A 172 -6.49 -0.90 12.42
CA LEU A 172 -6.77 -0.17 13.66
C LEU A 172 -7.98 -0.75 14.42
N CYS A 173 -9.04 -1.12 13.70
CA CYS A 173 -10.24 -1.73 14.31
C CYS A 173 -9.97 -3.13 14.90
N GLU A 174 -8.99 -3.86 14.39
CA GLU A 174 -8.60 -5.18 14.90
C GLU A 174 -7.80 -5.12 16.22
N ARG A 175 -7.43 -3.93 16.68
CA ARG A 175 -6.64 -3.72 17.90
C ARG A 175 -7.52 -3.77 19.14
N THR A 176 -7.07 -4.48 20.17
CA THR A 176 -7.84 -4.73 21.40
C THR A 176 -7.39 -3.89 22.59
N LEU A 177 -6.12 -3.46 22.61
CA LEU A 177 -5.58 -2.69 23.73
C LEU A 177 -6.21 -1.29 23.82
N ALA A 178 -6.47 -0.79 25.02
CA ALA A 178 -7.09 0.50 25.26
C ALA A 178 -6.34 1.67 24.56
N ARG A 179 -5.00 1.68 24.67
CA ARG A 179 -4.15 2.67 24.01
C ARG A 179 -4.31 2.66 22.47
N GLU A 180 -4.43 1.49 21.89
CA GLU A 180 -4.58 1.34 20.45
C GLU A 180 -5.98 1.74 19.96
N ARG A 181 -7.02 1.44 20.76
CA ARG A 181 -8.38 1.94 20.50
C ARG A 181 -8.45 3.45 20.61
N GLN A 182 -7.71 4.04 21.54
CA GLN A 182 -7.61 5.49 21.64
C GLN A 182 -6.98 6.11 20.39
N ALA A 183 -5.95 5.48 19.79
CA ALA A 183 -5.36 5.94 18.53
C ALA A 183 -6.38 5.94 17.38
N LEU A 184 -7.25 4.92 17.28
CA LEU A 184 -8.35 4.93 16.32
C LEU A 184 -9.33 6.07 16.58
N ARG A 185 -9.79 6.26 17.83
CA ARG A 185 -10.75 7.30 18.19
C ARG A 185 -10.21 8.71 17.92
N SER A 186 -8.93 8.95 18.20
CA SER A 186 -8.32 10.27 17.95
C SER A 186 -8.16 10.60 16.46
N THR A 187 -8.01 9.59 15.61
CA THR A 187 -7.82 9.78 14.15
C THR A 187 -9.12 9.66 13.35
N ALA A 188 -10.13 8.97 13.86
CA ALA A 188 -11.37 8.69 13.14
C ALA A 188 -12.11 9.94 12.62
N PRO A 189 -12.24 11.03 13.38
CA PRO A 189 -12.91 12.23 12.88
C PRO A 189 -12.22 12.85 11.66
N ALA A 190 -10.88 12.94 11.70
CA ALA A 190 -10.09 13.48 10.58
C ALA A 190 -10.18 12.59 9.33
N LEU A 191 -10.08 11.27 9.50
CA LEU A 191 -10.22 10.34 8.38
C LEU A 191 -11.64 10.37 7.79
N PHE A 192 -12.66 10.48 8.66
CA PHE A 192 -14.05 10.55 8.22
C PHE A 192 -14.33 11.83 7.43
N SER A 193 -13.82 13.00 7.90
CA SER A 193 -14.00 14.28 7.23
C SER A 193 -13.39 14.33 5.82
N VAL A 194 -12.38 13.50 5.54
CA VAL A 194 -11.79 13.36 4.20
C VAL A 194 -12.58 12.38 3.34
N VAL A 195 -12.92 11.20 3.86
CA VAL A 195 -13.52 10.13 3.05
C VAL A 195 -15.00 10.38 2.74
N ALA A 196 -15.77 11.01 3.65
CA ALA A 196 -17.20 11.20 3.44
C ALA A 196 -17.55 12.14 2.26
N PRO A 197 -16.88 13.29 2.07
CA PRO A 197 -17.10 14.13 0.90
C PRO A 197 -16.70 13.45 -0.41
N ILE A 198 -15.60 12.66 -0.41
CA ILE A 198 -15.18 11.90 -1.58
C ILE A 198 -16.25 10.87 -1.95
N TYR A 199 -16.75 10.12 -0.97
CA TYR A 199 -17.84 9.16 -1.17
C TYR A 199 -19.06 9.79 -1.82
N ALA A 200 -19.56 10.91 -1.26
CA ALA A 200 -20.74 11.61 -1.80
C ALA A 200 -20.51 12.08 -3.24
N ARG A 201 -19.33 12.64 -3.51
CA ARG A 201 -18.97 13.11 -4.86
C ARG A 201 -18.86 11.97 -5.87
N ARG A 202 -18.23 10.86 -5.51
CA ARG A 202 -18.08 9.69 -6.40
C ARG A 202 -19.41 9.02 -6.69
N ILE A 203 -20.39 9.04 -5.76
CA ILE A 203 -21.76 8.58 -6.03
C ILE A 203 -22.45 9.47 -7.06
N ALA A 204 -22.34 10.80 -6.92
CA ALA A 204 -22.94 11.72 -7.89
C ALA A 204 -22.36 11.51 -9.30
N GLN A 205 -21.04 11.42 -9.41
CA GLN A 205 -20.34 11.15 -10.68
C GLN A 205 -20.66 9.77 -11.26
N PHE A 206 -20.84 8.76 -10.42
CA PHE A 206 -21.26 7.42 -10.85
C PHE A 206 -22.64 7.42 -11.48
N ASN A 207 -23.60 8.11 -10.85
CA ASN A 207 -24.94 8.25 -11.41
C ASN A 207 -24.94 8.98 -12.76
N GLU A 208 -24.14 10.06 -12.87
CA GLU A 208 -23.97 10.79 -14.13
C GLU A 208 -23.35 9.89 -15.22
N ALA A 209 -22.29 9.15 -14.90
CA ALA A 209 -21.65 8.22 -15.84
C ALA A 209 -22.60 7.13 -16.33
N LEU A 210 -23.47 6.61 -15.43
CA LEU A 210 -24.52 5.67 -15.82
C LEU A 210 -25.53 6.28 -16.79
N HIS A 211 -25.97 7.50 -16.54
CA HIS A 211 -26.90 8.21 -17.45
C HIS A 211 -26.29 8.49 -18.82
N MET A 212 -24.99 8.73 -18.87
CA MET A 212 -24.24 8.94 -20.12
C MET A 212 -23.85 7.64 -20.84
N GLY A 213 -24.06 6.47 -20.22
CA GLY A 213 -23.63 5.19 -20.76
C GLY A 213 -22.11 4.95 -20.70
N ASP A 214 -21.38 5.72 -19.88
CA ASP A 214 -19.95 5.54 -19.64
C ASP A 214 -19.69 4.34 -18.72
N SER A 215 -19.55 3.16 -19.33
CA SER A 215 -19.33 1.91 -18.61
C SER A 215 -17.95 1.84 -17.95
N GLU A 216 -16.90 2.36 -18.59
CA GLU A 216 -15.52 2.34 -18.03
C GLU A 216 -15.43 3.28 -16.83
N GLY A 217 -15.87 4.52 -16.97
CA GLY A 217 -15.90 5.49 -15.88
C GLY A 217 -16.74 5.01 -14.69
N SER A 218 -17.92 4.40 -14.96
CA SER A 218 -18.76 3.83 -13.91
C SER A 218 -18.04 2.74 -13.11
N GLN A 219 -17.30 1.85 -13.77
CA GLN A 219 -16.55 0.78 -13.11
C GLN A 219 -15.42 1.32 -12.23
N GLU A 220 -14.67 2.33 -12.71
CA GLU A 220 -13.59 2.94 -11.90
C GLU A 220 -14.17 3.66 -10.67
N LEU A 221 -15.22 4.43 -10.83
CA LEU A 221 -15.91 5.12 -9.73
C LEU A 221 -16.44 4.12 -8.68
N LEU A 222 -16.98 2.99 -9.12
CA LEU A 222 -17.50 1.95 -8.22
C LEU A 222 -16.40 1.36 -7.34
N LYS A 223 -15.17 1.23 -7.85
CA LYS A 223 -14.01 0.78 -7.05
C LYS A 223 -13.72 1.74 -5.90
N SER A 224 -13.70 3.05 -6.16
CA SER A 224 -13.49 4.09 -5.15
C SER A 224 -14.64 4.13 -4.13
N ILE A 225 -15.89 4.13 -4.60
CA ILE A 225 -17.10 4.08 -3.76
C ILE A 225 -17.05 2.90 -2.78
N ARG A 226 -16.68 1.73 -3.26
CA ARG A 226 -16.57 0.50 -2.44
C ARG A 226 -15.60 0.67 -1.27
N PHE A 227 -14.43 1.27 -1.48
CA PHE A 227 -13.46 1.46 -0.39
C PHE A 227 -13.85 2.60 0.52
N CYS A 228 -14.41 3.69 0.02
CA CYS A 228 -14.98 4.75 0.84
C CYS A 228 -16.04 4.18 1.79
N LEU A 229 -17.04 3.45 1.27
CA LEU A 229 -18.11 2.85 2.06
C LEU A 229 -17.59 1.89 3.14
N LYS A 230 -16.65 1.01 2.78
CA LYS A 230 -16.04 0.08 3.74
C LYS A 230 -15.26 0.80 4.85
N THR A 231 -14.60 1.91 4.52
CA THR A 231 -13.84 2.73 5.45
C THR A 231 -14.79 3.50 6.37
N LEU A 232 -15.77 4.21 5.81
CA LEU A 232 -16.76 4.96 6.57
C LEU A 232 -17.54 4.08 7.55
N ARG A 233 -17.98 2.89 7.11
CA ARG A 233 -18.65 1.92 8.00
C ARG A 233 -17.78 1.56 9.20
N ARG A 234 -16.47 1.31 8.99
CA ARG A 234 -15.58 0.96 10.11
C ARG A 234 -15.31 2.12 11.03
N LEU A 235 -15.09 3.31 10.47
CA LEU A 235 -14.91 4.53 11.27
C LEU A 235 -16.15 4.81 12.10
N TYR A 236 -17.34 4.68 11.53
CA TYR A 236 -18.60 4.88 12.23
C TYR A 236 -18.80 3.88 13.39
N VAL A 237 -18.58 2.60 13.13
CA VAL A 237 -18.84 1.53 14.12
C VAL A 237 -17.79 1.51 15.24
N HIS A 238 -16.53 1.80 14.93
CA HIS A 238 -15.42 1.58 15.86
C HIS A 238 -14.65 2.85 16.24
N GLY A 239 -14.72 3.90 15.41
CA GLY A 239 -13.95 5.12 15.58
C GLY A 239 -14.65 6.18 16.45
N PHE A 240 -15.95 6.26 16.37
CA PHE A 240 -16.75 7.16 17.23
C PHE A 240 -17.17 6.36 18.46
N GLY A 241 -16.74 6.81 19.64
CA GLY A 241 -17.15 6.18 20.92
C GLY A 241 -18.66 6.15 21.06
N ASN A 242 -19.19 5.13 21.73
CA ASN A 242 -20.59 5.15 22.14
C ASN A 242 -20.84 6.42 22.97
N PHE A 243 -21.71 7.28 22.48
CA PHE A 243 -22.29 8.36 23.25
C PHE A 243 -23.17 7.78 24.34
#